data_48e1f53615fbc9b10faa75221bc0136f
#
_entry.id   48e1f53615fbc9b10faa75221bc0136f
#
_cell.length_a   1.000
_cell.length_b   1.000
_cell.length_c   1.000
_cell.angle_alpha   90.00
_cell.angle_beta   90.00
_cell.angle_gamma   90.00
#
_symmetry.space_group_name_H-M   'P 1'
#
loop_
_entity.id
_entity.type
_entity.pdbx_description
1 polymer ?
#
loop_
_entity_poly.entity_id
_entity_poly.type
_entity_poly.pdbx_seq_one_letter_code
_entity_poly.pdbx_strand_id
1 'polypeptide(L)'
;HLVLNGFVVLTLYPRGQGESMKEWQLESGTKLTYHLENKDEFYYRGAYMDCIRGLDFLGSRPEVDPARLGMWSRSQGGGLTLATASLDSRLKVAVAEEPFLCNYPVSVDITSSPYCELRDYLSANTQQRSQAMETLSYFDCLNLVERVECPTLVDIGMKDKTCPSETIMPVFERIPGPKALHVYPELAHSPSTDFNAHATSWLRRYLGA
;
A
#
# COMPACT_ATOMS: atom_id res chain seq x y z
N HIS A 1 12.51 16.12 -2.49
CA HIS A 1 12.87 15.69 -3.85
C HIS A 1 11.74 16.01 -4.84
N LEU A 2 10.51 15.49 -4.66
CA LEU A 2 9.39 15.72 -5.59
C LEU A 2 9.04 17.21 -5.76
N VAL A 3 9.03 18.00 -4.70
CA VAL A 3 8.77 19.45 -4.77
C VAL A 3 9.76 20.15 -5.70
N LEU A 4 11.04 19.77 -5.68
CA LEU A 4 12.07 20.29 -6.59
C LEU A 4 11.85 19.85 -8.05
N ASN A 5 10.98 18.88 -8.29
CA ASN A 5 10.56 18.42 -9.62
C ASN A 5 9.19 18.98 -10.03
N GLY A 6 8.68 20.01 -9.36
CA GLY A 6 7.46 20.72 -9.74
C GLY A 6 6.16 20.12 -9.22
N PHE A 7 6.20 19.16 -8.30
CA PHE A 7 5.00 18.56 -7.70
C PHE A 7 4.55 19.32 -6.46
N VAL A 8 3.25 19.46 -6.28
CA VAL A 8 2.65 19.70 -4.97
C VAL A 8 2.61 18.37 -4.24
N VAL A 9 3.11 18.32 -3.01
CA VAL A 9 3.27 17.08 -2.24
C VAL A 9 2.51 17.14 -0.93
N LEU A 10 1.63 16.17 -0.71
CA LEU A 10 1.01 15.89 0.56
C LEU A 10 1.68 14.65 1.19
N THR A 11 2.23 14.80 2.39
CA THR A 11 2.64 13.66 3.20
C THR A 11 1.50 13.29 4.13
N LEU A 12 0.94 12.10 3.92
CA LEU A 12 -0.17 11.58 4.71
C LEU A 12 0.33 10.59 5.77
N TYR A 13 -0.08 10.81 7.00
CA TYR A 13 0.02 9.84 8.09
C TYR A 13 -1.36 9.23 8.35
N PRO A 14 -1.62 7.98 7.95
CA PRO A 14 -2.88 7.31 8.28
C PRO A 14 -3.09 7.28 9.80
N ARG A 15 -4.34 7.09 10.23
CA ARG A 15 -4.72 7.04 11.64
C ARG A 15 -3.78 6.17 12.48
N GLY A 16 -3.42 6.66 13.67
CA GLY A 16 -2.52 5.96 14.59
C GLY A 16 -1.07 5.82 14.10
N GLN A 17 -0.63 6.69 13.18
CA GLN A 17 0.75 6.70 12.68
C GLN A 17 1.32 8.12 12.67
N GLY A 18 2.61 8.24 12.99
CA GLY A 18 3.30 9.54 12.98
C GLY A 18 2.54 10.60 13.78
N GLU A 19 2.30 11.75 13.19
CA GLU A 19 1.58 12.87 13.83
C GLU A 19 0.12 12.54 14.15
N SER A 20 -0.53 11.66 13.37
CA SER A 20 -1.92 11.23 13.62
C SER A 20 -2.11 10.40 14.88
N MET A 21 -1.02 9.94 15.52
CA MET A 21 -1.09 9.29 16.85
C MET A 21 -1.60 10.23 17.95
N LYS A 22 -1.54 11.54 17.74
CA LYS A 22 -2.09 12.53 18.68
C LYS A 22 -3.61 12.56 18.69
N GLU A 23 -4.23 12.15 17.59
CA GLU A 23 -5.68 12.21 17.39
C GLU A 23 -6.35 10.85 17.56
N TRP A 24 -5.64 9.79 17.22
CA TRP A 24 -6.16 8.43 17.28
C TRP A 24 -5.05 7.41 17.59
N GLN A 25 -5.35 6.47 18.48
CA GLN A 25 -4.43 5.37 18.84
C GLN A 25 -5.19 4.05 18.89
N LEU A 26 -4.48 2.96 18.69
CA LEU A 26 -5.00 1.62 18.91
C LEU A 26 -5.28 1.41 20.40
N GLU A 27 -6.47 0.92 20.73
CA GLU A 27 -6.83 0.57 22.11
C GLU A 27 -6.17 -0.75 22.52
N SER A 28 -5.92 -1.65 21.57
CA SER A 28 -5.29 -2.95 21.80
C SER A 28 -4.70 -3.52 20.50
N GLY A 29 -3.86 -4.54 20.62
CA GLY A 29 -3.30 -5.28 19.49
C GLY A 29 -2.35 -4.44 18.62
N THR A 30 -2.31 -4.77 17.35
CA THR A 30 -1.49 -4.12 16.32
C THR A 30 -2.37 -3.69 15.15
N LYS A 31 -1.84 -2.91 14.22
CA LYS A 31 -2.58 -2.50 13.01
C LYS A 31 -3.07 -3.69 12.18
N LEU A 32 -2.35 -4.82 12.22
CA LEU A 32 -2.73 -6.02 11.50
C LEU A 32 -3.79 -6.86 12.21
N THR A 33 -3.98 -6.68 13.51
CA THR A 33 -4.88 -7.50 14.33
C THR A 33 -6.04 -6.73 14.94
N TYR A 34 -6.03 -5.39 14.86
CA TYR A 34 -7.06 -4.54 15.44
C TYR A 34 -8.41 -4.74 14.76
N HIS A 35 -9.38 -5.29 15.48
CA HIS A 35 -10.71 -5.69 15.00
C HIS A 35 -10.68 -6.61 13.77
N LEU A 36 -9.71 -7.52 13.72
CA LEU A 36 -9.56 -8.45 12.60
C LEU A 36 -10.76 -9.41 12.45
N GLU A 37 -11.53 -9.60 13.50
CA GLU A 37 -12.78 -10.36 13.49
C GLU A 37 -13.94 -9.63 12.83
N ASN A 38 -13.82 -8.32 12.54
CA ASN A 38 -14.90 -7.51 11.97
C ASN A 38 -14.38 -6.59 10.84
N LYS A 39 -14.72 -6.92 9.60
CA LYS A 39 -14.29 -6.15 8.43
C LYS A 39 -14.72 -4.68 8.45
N ASP A 40 -15.81 -4.35 9.14
CA ASP A 40 -16.33 -2.98 9.20
C ASP A 40 -15.58 -2.11 10.22
N GLU A 41 -14.85 -2.72 11.14
CA GLU A 41 -14.06 -2.08 12.19
C GLU A 41 -12.55 -2.29 12.03
N PHE A 42 -12.13 -3.21 11.14
CA PHE A 42 -10.73 -3.51 10.90
C PHE A 42 -9.91 -2.27 10.56
N TYR A 43 -8.73 -2.16 11.15
CA TYR A 43 -7.85 -0.99 11.03
C TYR A 43 -7.67 -0.51 9.58
N TYR A 44 -7.43 -1.42 8.63
CA TYR A 44 -7.13 -1.04 7.25
C TYR A 44 -8.33 -0.46 6.49
N ARG A 45 -9.56 -0.74 6.91
CA ARG A 45 -10.73 -0.01 6.38
C ARG A 45 -10.58 1.49 6.59
N GLY A 46 -10.20 1.87 7.81
CA GLY A 46 -9.97 3.26 8.13
C GLY A 46 -8.74 3.84 7.42
N ALA A 47 -7.63 3.12 7.39
CA ALA A 47 -6.40 3.58 6.75
C ALA A 47 -6.56 3.78 5.23
N TYR A 48 -7.33 2.93 4.54
CA TYR A 48 -7.67 3.13 3.12
C TYR A 48 -8.52 4.38 2.91
N MET A 49 -9.50 4.60 3.78
CA MET A 49 -10.32 5.82 3.74
C MET A 49 -9.50 7.07 4.01
N ASP A 50 -8.50 7.03 4.89
CA ASP A 50 -7.60 8.16 5.13
C ASP A 50 -6.83 8.54 3.86
N CYS A 51 -6.39 7.56 3.06
CA CYS A 51 -5.73 7.81 1.77
C CYS A 51 -6.70 8.47 0.77
N ILE A 52 -7.94 7.99 0.67
CA ILE A 52 -8.98 8.58 -0.19
C ILE A 52 -9.27 10.03 0.26
N ARG A 53 -9.37 10.29 1.56
CA ARG A 53 -9.52 11.65 2.10
C ARG A 53 -8.31 12.54 1.80
N GLY A 54 -7.12 11.97 1.73
CA GLY A 54 -5.93 12.67 1.23
C GLY A 54 -6.11 13.15 -0.22
N LEU A 55 -6.70 12.34 -1.09
CA LEU A 55 -7.05 12.76 -2.46
C LEU A 55 -8.14 13.85 -2.47
N ASP A 56 -9.15 13.77 -1.60
CA ASP A 56 -10.16 14.82 -1.45
C ASP A 56 -9.51 16.15 -1.07
N PHE A 57 -8.59 16.11 -0.09
CA PHE A 57 -7.86 17.29 0.35
C PHE A 57 -7.01 17.88 -0.78
N LEU A 58 -6.21 17.07 -1.48
CA LEU A 58 -5.41 17.54 -2.62
C LEU A 58 -6.29 18.15 -3.71
N GLY A 59 -7.38 17.46 -4.10
CA GLY A 59 -8.29 17.94 -5.13
C GLY A 59 -9.05 19.22 -4.77
N SER A 60 -9.10 19.58 -3.47
CA SER A 60 -9.70 20.86 -3.01
C SER A 60 -8.74 22.04 -3.05
N ARG A 61 -7.44 21.80 -3.30
CA ARG A 61 -6.42 22.86 -3.28
C ARG A 61 -6.37 23.60 -4.60
N PRO A 62 -6.41 24.95 -4.60
CA PRO A 62 -6.40 25.75 -5.84
C PRO A 62 -5.10 25.62 -6.64
N GLU A 63 -4.00 25.25 -6.00
CA GLU A 63 -2.70 25.00 -6.62
C GLU A 63 -2.55 23.61 -7.23
N VAL A 64 -3.54 22.73 -7.08
CA VAL A 64 -3.51 21.34 -7.56
C VAL A 64 -4.48 21.14 -8.72
N ASP A 65 -4.01 20.50 -9.78
CA ASP A 65 -4.87 20.00 -10.84
C ASP A 65 -5.47 18.64 -10.42
N PRO A 66 -6.78 18.55 -10.13
CA PRO A 66 -7.41 17.32 -9.67
C PRO A 66 -7.42 16.20 -10.72
N ALA A 67 -7.14 16.51 -11.99
CA ALA A 67 -6.98 15.52 -13.04
C ALA A 67 -5.59 14.89 -13.09
N ARG A 68 -4.65 15.34 -12.25
CA ARG A 68 -3.24 14.92 -12.24
C ARG A 68 -2.77 14.50 -10.84
N LEU A 69 -3.54 13.63 -10.19
CA LEU A 69 -3.20 13.10 -8.87
C LEU A 69 -2.39 11.80 -9.02
N GLY A 70 -1.31 11.68 -8.25
CA GLY A 70 -0.48 10.48 -8.17
C GLY A 70 -0.21 10.10 -6.72
N MET A 71 0.14 8.83 -6.49
CA MET A 71 0.54 8.35 -5.17
C MET A 71 1.81 7.52 -5.28
N TRP A 72 2.76 7.79 -4.40
CA TRP A 72 4.00 7.04 -4.26
C TRP A 72 4.29 6.80 -2.81
N SER A 73 4.49 5.54 -2.47
CA SER A 73 4.94 5.19 -1.12
C SER A 73 5.55 3.79 -1.08
N ARG A 74 6.20 3.46 0.05
CA ARG A 74 6.94 2.22 0.26
C ARG A 74 6.30 1.33 1.33
N SER A 75 6.53 0.02 1.22
CA SER A 75 6.14 -0.98 2.22
C SER A 75 4.64 -0.93 2.52
N GLN A 76 4.22 -0.65 3.76
CA GLN A 76 2.81 -0.42 4.09
C GLN A 76 2.19 0.65 3.18
N GLY A 77 2.93 1.74 2.94
CA GLY A 77 2.48 2.79 2.04
C GLY A 77 2.37 2.33 0.59
N GLY A 78 3.23 1.40 0.13
CA GLY A 78 3.11 0.76 -1.18
C GLY A 78 1.81 -0.02 -1.32
N GLY A 79 1.44 -0.82 -0.30
CA GLY A 79 0.15 -1.49 -0.23
C GLY A 79 -1.03 -0.50 -0.20
N LEU A 80 -0.92 0.57 0.59
CA LEU A 80 -1.92 1.65 0.61
C LEU A 80 -2.06 2.33 -0.76
N THR A 81 -0.95 2.48 -1.50
CA THR A 81 -0.97 3.03 -2.87
C THR A 81 -1.76 2.13 -3.82
N LEU A 82 -1.51 0.82 -3.81
CA LEU A 82 -2.24 -0.15 -4.63
C LEU A 82 -3.73 -0.20 -4.27
N ALA A 83 -4.04 -0.22 -2.97
CA ALA A 83 -5.42 -0.20 -2.48
C ALA A 83 -6.14 1.09 -2.90
N THR A 84 -5.49 2.25 -2.75
CA THR A 84 -6.06 3.55 -3.16
C THR A 84 -6.32 3.59 -4.66
N ALA A 85 -5.36 3.13 -5.48
CA ALA A 85 -5.52 3.06 -6.93
C ALA A 85 -6.66 2.13 -7.36
N SER A 86 -6.95 1.09 -6.56
CA SER A 86 -8.06 0.16 -6.80
C SER A 86 -9.43 0.73 -6.43
N LEU A 87 -9.46 1.64 -5.45
CA LEU A 87 -10.69 2.14 -4.84
C LEU A 87 -11.10 3.53 -5.37
N ASP A 88 -10.17 4.27 -5.96
CA ASP A 88 -10.40 5.66 -6.40
C ASP A 88 -9.77 5.94 -7.77
N SER A 89 -10.58 6.08 -8.80
CA SER A 89 -10.16 6.33 -10.19
C SER A 89 -9.58 7.72 -10.44
N ARG A 90 -9.63 8.62 -9.47
CA ARG A 90 -8.97 9.93 -9.54
C ARG A 90 -7.45 9.80 -9.52
N LEU A 91 -6.93 8.70 -9.00
CA LEU A 91 -5.50 8.43 -9.04
C LEU A 91 -5.09 8.09 -10.48
N LYS A 92 -4.19 8.90 -11.05
CA LYS A 92 -3.75 8.80 -12.46
C LYS A 92 -2.43 8.09 -12.64
N VAL A 93 -1.68 7.90 -11.56
CA VAL A 93 -0.44 7.14 -11.53
C VAL A 93 -0.17 6.62 -10.13
N ALA A 94 0.32 5.39 -10.03
CA ALA A 94 0.71 4.74 -8.79
C ALA A 94 2.17 4.29 -8.84
N VAL A 95 2.88 4.48 -7.72
CA VAL A 95 4.23 3.95 -7.50
C VAL A 95 4.23 3.24 -6.16
N ALA A 96 4.31 1.92 -6.19
CA ALA A 96 4.27 1.05 -5.02
C ALA A 96 5.63 0.39 -4.83
N GLU A 97 6.42 0.90 -3.90
CA GLU A 97 7.77 0.43 -3.59
C GLU A 97 7.70 -0.67 -2.53
N GLU A 98 8.22 -1.87 -2.85
CA GLU A 98 8.22 -3.04 -1.96
C GLU A 98 6.88 -3.23 -1.22
N PRO A 99 5.72 -3.30 -1.91
CA PRO A 99 4.42 -3.16 -1.28
C PRO A 99 4.12 -4.26 -0.27
N PHE A 100 3.71 -3.85 0.94
CA PHE A 100 3.11 -4.68 1.97
C PHE A 100 1.61 -4.87 1.70
N LEU A 101 0.87 -5.60 2.51
CA LEU A 101 -0.58 -5.89 2.35
C LEU A 101 -0.89 -6.73 1.10
N CYS A 102 0.03 -7.59 0.72
CA CYS A 102 -0.03 -8.40 -0.49
C CYS A 102 -0.13 -9.88 -0.15
N ASN A 103 -1.17 -10.56 -0.69
CA ASN A 103 -1.32 -12.01 -0.64
C ASN A 103 -1.23 -12.58 0.79
N TYR A 104 -2.13 -12.15 1.66
CA TYR A 104 -2.16 -12.57 3.06
C TYR A 104 -2.11 -14.09 3.28
N PRO A 105 -2.82 -14.93 2.48
CA PRO A 105 -2.74 -16.37 2.65
C PRO A 105 -1.33 -16.94 2.58
N VAL A 106 -0.47 -16.36 1.74
CA VAL A 106 0.93 -16.77 1.60
C VAL A 106 1.81 -16.02 2.61
N SER A 107 1.59 -14.72 2.76
CA SER A 107 2.42 -13.85 3.60
C SER A 107 2.49 -14.31 5.05
N VAL A 108 1.38 -14.76 5.63
CA VAL A 108 1.34 -15.22 7.03
C VAL A 108 2.21 -16.44 7.28
N ASP A 109 2.47 -17.24 6.26
CA ASP A 109 3.25 -18.49 6.41
C ASP A 109 4.75 -18.28 6.15
N ILE A 110 5.10 -17.46 5.15
CA ILE A 110 6.49 -17.36 4.67
C ILE A 110 7.29 -16.18 5.22
N THR A 111 6.62 -15.17 5.80
CA THR A 111 7.30 -13.94 6.21
C THR A 111 7.64 -13.92 7.71
N SER A 112 8.55 -13.00 8.02
CA SER A 112 8.87 -12.61 9.40
C SER A 112 7.97 -11.42 9.86
N SER A 113 8.50 -10.53 10.69
CA SER A 113 7.78 -9.31 11.09
C SER A 113 7.51 -8.40 9.86
N PRO A 114 6.31 -7.78 9.76
CA PRO A 114 5.24 -7.81 10.78
C PRO A 114 4.15 -8.87 10.55
N TYR A 115 4.16 -9.64 9.47
CA TYR A 115 3.12 -10.66 9.20
C TYR A 115 3.08 -11.79 10.22
N CYS A 116 4.18 -12.02 10.97
CA CYS A 116 4.15 -12.96 12.09
C CYS A 116 3.09 -12.61 13.14
N GLU A 117 2.74 -11.32 13.28
CA GLU A 117 1.65 -10.87 14.17
C GLU A 117 0.29 -11.49 13.77
N LEU A 118 0.02 -11.59 12.47
CA LEU A 118 -1.17 -12.28 11.96
C LEU A 118 -1.12 -13.77 12.22
N ARG A 119 0.03 -14.42 11.98
CA ARG A 119 0.21 -15.84 12.24
C ARG A 119 -0.03 -16.17 13.71
N ASP A 120 0.53 -15.38 14.61
CA ASP A 120 0.39 -15.55 16.05
C ASP A 120 -1.08 -15.33 16.48
N TYR A 121 -1.73 -14.29 15.96
CA TYR A 121 -3.16 -14.05 16.21
C TYR A 121 -4.03 -15.21 15.71
N LEU A 122 -3.82 -15.69 14.49
CA LEU A 122 -4.59 -16.77 13.88
C LEU A 122 -4.37 -18.11 14.61
N SER A 123 -3.18 -18.31 15.19
CA SER A 123 -2.85 -19.48 15.98
C SER A 123 -3.51 -19.46 17.38
N ALA A 124 -3.56 -18.28 18.00
CA ALA A 124 -4.21 -18.08 19.28
C ALA A 124 -5.74 -18.10 19.20
N ASN A 125 -6.32 -17.70 18.05
CA ASN A 125 -7.76 -17.52 17.84
C ASN A 125 -8.31 -18.49 16.78
N THR A 126 -8.07 -19.79 16.95
CA THR A 126 -8.40 -20.82 15.95
C THR A 126 -9.88 -20.87 15.58
N GLN A 127 -10.79 -20.59 16.51
CA GLN A 127 -12.24 -20.55 16.25
C GLN A 127 -12.65 -19.37 15.34
N GLN A 128 -11.90 -18.27 15.37
CA GLN A 128 -12.16 -17.07 14.57
C GLN A 128 -11.30 -17.01 13.29
N ARG A 129 -10.43 -18.02 13.08
CA ARG A 129 -9.49 -18.03 11.95
C ARG A 129 -10.17 -17.80 10.60
N SER A 130 -11.27 -18.48 10.34
CA SER A 130 -12.01 -18.34 9.07
C SER A 130 -12.53 -16.92 8.86
N GLN A 131 -13.11 -16.33 9.90
CA GLN A 131 -13.63 -14.97 9.87
C GLN A 131 -12.51 -13.93 9.73
N ALA A 132 -11.40 -14.12 10.43
CA ALA A 132 -10.23 -13.27 10.30
C ALA A 132 -9.65 -13.29 8.86
N MET A 133 -9.51 -14.47 8.27
CA MET A 133 -9.05 -14.63 6.89
C MET A 133 -10.04 -14.05 5.88
N GLU A 134 -11.34 -14.16 6.14
CA GLU A 134 -12.37 -13.50 5.35
C GLU A 134 -12.20 -11.97 5.43
N THR A 135 -12.04 -11.41 6.62
CA THR A 135 -11.78 -9.97 6.79
C THR A 135 -10.54 -9.55 6.01
N LEU A 136 -9.41 -10.25 6.15
CA LEU A 136 -8.18 -9.96 5.42
C LEU A 136 -8.41 -9.95 3.90
N SER A 137 -9.26 -10.83 3.38
CA SER A 137 -9.52 -10.91 1.93
C SER A 137 -10.11 -9.64 1.32
N TYR A 138 -10.85 -8.84 2.10
CA TYR A 138 -11.37 -7.54 1.67
C TYR A 138 -10.29 -6.45 1.57
N PHE A 139 -9.17 -6.63 2.28
CA PHE A 139 -8.08 -5.66 2.37
C PHE A 139 -6.77 -6.17 1.76
N ASP A 140 -6.81 -7.30 1.08
CA ASP A 140 -5.65 -7.86 0.38
C ASP A 140 -5.50 -7.19 -0.99
N CYS A 141 -4.33 -6.61 -1.24
CA CYS A 141 -4.02 -6.05 -2.54
C CYS A 141 -4.20 -7.08 -3.68
N LEU A 142 -3.99 -8.39 -3.41
CA LEU A 142 -4.21 -9.45 -4.38
C LEU A 142 -5.64 -9.47 -4.96
N ASN A 143 -6.63 -9.11 -4.12
CA ASN A 143 -8.05 -9.10 -4.49
C ASN A 143 -8.53 -7.72 -4.99
N LEU A 144 -7.76 -6.67 -4.74
CA LEU A 144 -8.15 -5.31 -5.07
C LEU A 144 -7.62 -4.86 -6.43
N VAL A 145 -6.39 -5.25 -6.78
CA VAL A 145 -5.63 -4.66 -7.90
C VAL A 145 -6.21 -4.92 -9.28
N GLU A 146 -7.16 -5.84 -9.44
CA GLU A 146 -7.87 -6.06 -10.71
C GLU A 146 -8.68 -4.83 -11.16
N ARG A 147 -8.85 -3.83 -10.29
CA ARG A 147 -9.51 -2.55 -10.56
C ARG A 147 -8.52 -1.42 -10.86
N VAL A 148 -7.22 -1.66 -10.82
CA VAL A 148 -6.19 -0.64 -11.06
C VAL A 148 -6.03 -0.42 -12.55
N GLU A 149 -6.53 0.70 -13.04
CA GLU A 149 -6.45 1.08 -14.46
C GLU A 149 -5.30 2.06 -14.75
N CYS A 150 -4.84 2.78 -13.73
CA CYS A 150 -3.78 3.78 -13.91
C CYS A 150 -2.40 3.12 -14.07
N PRO A 151 -1.48 3.79 -14.79
CA PRO A 151 -0.09 3.35 -14.89
C PRO A 151 0.53 3.13 -13.51
N THR A 152 1.03 1.91 -13.28
CA THR A 152 1.55 1.48 -11.99
C THR A 152 2.99 0.99 -12.11
N LEU A 153 3.88 1.57 -11.29
CA LEU A 153 5.26 1.12 -11.13
C LEU A 153 5.41 0.39 -9.80
N VAL A 154 6.02 -0.78 -9.85
CA VAL A 154 6.30 -1.59 -8.65
C VAL A 154 7.77 -1.97 -8.64
N ASP A 155 8.36 -2.13 -7.47
CA ASP A 155 9.65 -2.81 -7.33
C ASP A 155 9.61 -3.97 -6.34
N ILE A 156 10.59 -4.83 -6.44
CA ILE A 156 10.82 -5.96 -5.55
C ILE A 156 12.31 -6.15 -5.27
N GLY A 157 12.65 -6.41 -4.01
CA GLY A 157 13.95 -6.91 -3.60
C GLY A 157 13.91 -8.43 -3.48
N MET A 158 14.80 -9.14 -4.19
CA MET A 158 14.81 -10.62 -4.16
C MET A 158 15.31 -11.20 -2.83
N LYS A 159 15.94 -10.38 -1.98
CA LYS A 159 16.35 -10.77 -0.63
C LYS A 159 15.43 -10.19 0.46
N ASP A 160 14.31 -9.59 0.07
CA ASP A 160 13.31 -9.05 0.99
C ASP A 160 12.58 -10.19 1.71
N LYS A 161 12.65 -10.19 3.05
CA LYS A 161 11.95 -11.16 3.93
C LYS A 161 10.73 -10.56 4.61
N THR A 162 10.52 -9.25 4.47
CA THR A 162 9.36 -8.53 5.00
C THR A 162 8.23 -8.53 3.97
N CYS A 163 8.54 -8.16 2.73
CA CYS A 163 7.63 -8.19 1.59
C CYS A 163 8.25 -9.05 0.46
N PRO A 164 8.30 -10.37 0.62
CA PRO A 164 8.95 -11.26 -0.35
C PRO A 164 8.30 -11.18 -1.73
N SER A 165 9.12 -11.36 -2.77
CA SER A 165 8.66 -11.35 -4.16
C SER A 165 7.48 -12.30 -4.41
N GLU A 166 7.42 -13.43 -3.71
CA GLU A 166 6.34 -14.43 -3.77
C GLU A 166 4.99 -13.87 -3.37
N THR A 167 4.97 -12.82 -2.56
CA THR A 167 3.72 -12.15 -2.15
C THR A 167 3.33 -11.01 -3.09
N ILE A 168 4.31 -10.33 -3.69
CA ILE A 168 4.11 -9.15 -4.54
C ILE A 168 3.84 -9.55 -6.00
N MET A 169 4.56 -10.54 -6.54
CA MET A 169 4.45 -10.94 -7.95
C MET A 169 3.01 -11.29 -8.36
N PRO A 170 2.24 -12.11 -7.61
CA PRO A 170 0.86 -12.41 -7.96
C PRO A 170 -0.04 -11.17 -7.99
N VAL A 171 0.24 -10.18 -7.13
CA VAL A 171 -0.46 -8.89 -7.10
C VAL A 171 -0.13 -8.09 -8.35
N PHE A 172 1.17 -7.96 -8.68
CA PHE A 172 1.62 -7.26 -9.88
C PHE A 172 1.02 -7.87 -11.16
N GLU A 173 1.00 -9.19 -11.28
CA GLU A 173 0.47 -9.87 -12.45
C GLU A 173 -1.00 -9.57 -12.71
N ARG A 174 -1.81 -9.37 -11.66
CA ARG A 174 -3.25 -9.08 -11.75
C ARG A 174 -3.60 -7.63 -12.07
N ILE A 175 -2.65 -6.70 -12.02
CA ILE A 175 -2.92 -5.31 -12.41
C ILE A 175 -3.23 -5.27 -13.91
N PRO A 176 -4.43 -4.82 -14.36
CA PRO A 176 -4.79 -4.79 -15.77
C PRO A 176 -4.22 -3.60 -16.53
N GLY A 177 -3.98 -2.47 -15.83
CA GLY A 177 -3.48 -1.24 -16.43
C GLY A 177 -2.03 -1.32 -16.92
N PRO A 178 -1.51 -0.28 -17.54
CA PRO A 178 -0.10 -0.17 -17.88
C PRO A 178 0.76 -0.33 -16.64
N LYS A 179 1.72 -1.24 -16.66
CA LYS A 179 2.54 -1.54 -15.48
C LYS A 179 3.99 -1.79 -15.83
N ALA A 180 4.88 -1.52 -14.88
CA ALA A 180 6.30 -1.86 -14.96
C ALA A 180 6.79 -2.40 -13.62
N LEU A 181 7.75 -3.32 -13.68
CA LEU A 181 8.37 -3.94 -12.50
C LEU A 181 9.88 -3.73 -12.56
N HIS A 182 10.43 -3.24 -11.46
CA HIS A 182 11.88 -3.25 -11.23
C HIS A 182 12.23 -4.37 -10.26
N VAL A 183 13.20 -5.18 -10.64
CA VAL A 183 13.68 -6.32 -9.85
C VAL A 183 15.11 -6.05 -9.40
N TYR A 184 15.33 -6.08 -8.09
CA TYR A 184 16.64 -5.88 -7.47
C TYR A 184 17.13 -7.17 -6.83
N PRO A 185 18.03 -7.95 -7.51
CA PRO A 185 18.44 -9.28 -7.04
C PRO A 185 19.12 -9.30 -5.67
N GLU A 186 19.81 -8.22 -5.33
CA GLU A 186 20.60 -8.14 -4.10
C GLU A 186 19.93 -7.31 -2.99
N LEU A 187 18.77 -6.68 -3.27
CA LEU A 187 18.11 -5.81 -2.31
C LEU A 187 17.26 -6.63 -1.32
N ALA A 188 17.41 -6.30 -0.05
CA ALA A 188 16.49 -6.67 1.02
C ALA A 188 15.39 -5.62 1.14
N HIS A 189 14.61 -5.59 2.24
CA HIS A 189 13.58 -4.58 2.48
C HIS A 189 14.21 -3.20 2.76
N SER A 190 14.61 -2.50 1.72
CA SER A 190 15.29 -1.21 1.82
C SER A 190 15.10 -0.32 0.59
N PRO A 191 15.04 1.02 0.76
CA PRO A 191 14.83 1.92 -0.36
C PRO A 191 16.00 1.86 -1.35
N SER A 192 15.67 1.95 -2.65
CA SER A 192 16.65 2.04 -3.72
C SER A 192 16.72 3.46 -4.29
N THR A 193 17.93 4.04 -4.34
CA THR A 193 18.15 5.35 -4.99
C THR A 193 17.91 5.28 -6.49
N ASP A 194 18.20 4.14 -7.11
CA ASP A 194 17.91 3.88 -8.51
C ASP A 194 16.40 3.88 -8.77
N PHE A 195 15.62 3.18 -7.94
CA PHE A 195 14.17 3.19 -8.03
C PHE A 195 13.58 4.59 -7.87
N ASN A 196 14.12 5.42 -6.99
CA ASN A 196 13.67 6.81 -6.82
C ASN A 196 13.76 7.64 -8.13
N ALA A 197 14.78 7.41 -8.94
CA ALA A 197 14.91 8.07 -10.24
C ALA A 197 13.86 7.57 -11.23
N HIS A 198 13.62 6.27 -11.28
CA HIS A 198 12.56 5.67 -12.12
C HIS A 198 11.17 6.12 -11.67
N ALA A 199 10.88 6.13 -10.37
CA ALA A 199 9.63 6.60 -9.79
C ALA A 199 9.33 8.07 -10.15
N THR A 200 10.34 8.94 -10.01
CA THR A 200 10.21 10.34 -10.39
C THR A 200 9.92 10.49 -11.89
N SER A 201 10.63 9.76 -12.74
CA SER A 201 10.42 9.76 -14.18
C SER A 201 9.03 9.24 -14.57
N TRP A 202 8.55 8.20 -13.87
CA TRP A 202 7.22 7.63 -14.05
C TRP A 202 6.12 8.63 -13.71
N LEU A 203 6.24 9.28 -12.55
CA LEU A 203 5.31 10.34 -12.14
C LEU A 203 5.29 11.49 -13.17
N ARG A 204 6.45 11.97 -13.61
CA ARG A 204 6.53 13.05 -14.61
C ARG A 204 5.88 12.65 -15.93
N ARG A 205 6.11 11.44 -16.38
CA ARG A 205 5.55 10.93 -17.64
C ARG A 205 4.02 10.95 -17.63
N TYR A 206 3.40 10.57 -16.53
CA TYR A 206 1.95 10.36 -16.48
C TYR A 206 1.18 11.52 -15.84
N LEU A 207 1.84 12.39 -15.09
CA LEU A 207 1.24 13.62 -14.57
C LEU A 207 1.58 14.86 -15.39
N GLY A 208 2.52 14.78 -16.34
CA GLY A 208 2.86 15.89 -17.22
C GLY A 208 3.60 17.03 -16.50
N ALA A 209 4.53 16.70 -15.58
CA ALA A 209 5.36 17.66 -14.85
C ALA A 209 6.76 17.77 -15.45
#